data_02bcf63592e33c7af8315ea733a697cb
#
_entry.id   02bcf63592e33c7af8315ea733a697cb
#
_cell.length_a   1.000
_cell.length_b   1.000
_cell.length_c   1.000
_cell.angle_alpha   90.00
_cell.angle_beta   90.00
_cell.angle_gamma   90.00
#
_symmetry.space_group_name_H-M   'P 1'
#
loop_
_entity.id
_entity.type
_entity.pdbx_description
1 polymer ?
#
loop_
_entity_poly.entity_id
_entity_poly.type
_entity_poly.pdbx_seq_one_letter_code
_entity_poly.pdbx_strand_id
1 'polypeptide(L)'
;MWKHFKYEDFACPCCGRNNTHPELINRLDKAQELLKFPLVIKLGYICESYAKRLNSFIDLKLKGHLEGKACKIACIDNFSRFLIISALLEVGFEQIGISEKFIHCEISNERIPKSF
;
A
#
# COMPACT_ATOMS: atom_id res chain seq x y z
N MET A 1 3.55 -0.42 18.07
CA MET A 1 4.76 -0.40 17.23
C MET A 1 4.75 -1.58 16.29
N TRP A 2 5.07 -1.32 15.05
CA TRP A 2 5.04 -2.38 14.05
C TRP A 2 6.27 -3.26 14.15
N LYS A 3 6.10 -4.54 13.85
CA LYS A 3 7.19 -5.50 13.90
C LYS A 3 8.04 -5.49 12.65
N HIS A 4 7.41 -5.29 11.51
CA HIS A 4 8.07 -5.50 10.22
C HIS A 4 8.30 -4.24 9.43
N PHE A 5 7.68 -3.15 9.82
CA PHE A 5 7.76 -1.90 9.08
C PHE A 5 8.08 -0.74 9.98
N LYS A 6 8.67 0.29 9.40
CA LYS A 6 8.87 1.57 10.04
C LYS A 6 8.03 2.58 9.30
N TYR A 7 7.63 3.62 9.98
CA TYR A 7 6.85 4.67 9.35
C TYR A 7 7.58 5.21 8.11
N GLU A 8 8.90 5.35 8.22
CA GLU A 8 9.73 5.87 7.14
C GLU A 8 9.70 5.04 5.88
N ASP A 9 9.35 3.77 5.98
CA ASP A 9 9.29 2.91 4.79
C ASP A 9 8.26 3.41 3.80
N PHE A 10 7.34 4.25 4.25
CA PHE A 10 6.23 4.72 3.43
C PHE A 10 6.35 6.18 3.03
N ALA A 11 7.48 6.82 3.33
CA ALA A 11 7.65 8.23 3.05
C ALA A 11 7.71 8.54 1.55
N CYS A 12 7.33 9.75 1.21
CA CYS A 12 7.41 10.20 -0.17
C CYS A 12 8.85 10.19 -0.66
N PRO A 13 9.14 9.51 -1.77
CA PRO A 13 10.52 9.45 -2.26
C PRO A 13 11.06 10.78 -2.76
N CYS A 14 10.17 11.71 -3.04
CA CYS A 14 10.57 13.01 -3.57
C CYS A 14 11.05 13.95 -2.49
N CYS A 15 10.36 14.01 -1.36
CA CYS A 15 10.63 15.04 -0.35
C CYS A 15 10.74 14.50 1.06
N GLY A 16 10.53 13.23 1.25
CA GLY A 16 10.62 12.64 2.58
C GLY A 16 9.43 12.88 3.48
N ARG A 17 8.46 13.66 3.05
CA ARG A 17 7.26 13.86 3.85
C ARG A 17 6.50 12.55 3.95
N ASN A 18 5.72 12.43 4.99
CA ASN A 18 4.99 11.19 5.19
C ASN A 18 3.69 11.49 5.92
N ASN A 19 2.61 11.08 5.33
CA ASN A 19 1.30 11.21 5.93
C ASN A 19 0.55 9.89 5.81
N THR A 20 1.28 8.81 5.95
CA THR A 20 0.71 7.48 5.82
C THR A 20 -0.22 7.21 6.99
N HIS A 21 -1.39 6.69 6.67
CA HIS A 21 -2.38 6.36 7.68
C HIS A 21 -1.89 5.15 8.47
N PRO A 22 -1.90 5.20 9.80
CA PRO A 22 -1.39 4.07 10.59
C PRO A 22 -2.12 2.76 10.32
N GLU A 23 -3.39 2.83 9.97
CA GLU A 23 -4.14 1.60 9.71
C GLU A 23 -3.62 0.85 8.49
N LEU A 24 -3.11 1.57 7.48
CA LEU A 24 -2.49 0.92 6.34
C LEU A 24 -1.32 0.07 6.80
N ILE A 25 -0.47 0.66 7.63
CA ILE A 25 0.72 -0.05 8.11
C ILE A 25 0.34 -1.18 9.04
N ASN A 26 -0.68 -0.98 9.87
CA ASN A 26 -1.17 -2.03 10.75
C ASN A 26 -1.55 -3.28 9.96
N ARG A 27 -2.30 -3.10 8.88
CA ARG A 27 -2.74 -4.24 8.08
C ARG A 27 -1.60 -4.89 7.34
N LEU A 28 -0.67 -4.09 6.81
CA LEU A 28 0.48 -4.65 6.13
C LEU A 28 1.38 -5.43 7.08
N ASP A 29 1.50 -4.94 8.30
CA ASP A 29 2.29 -5.63 9.30
C ASP A 29 1.69 -7.00 9.62
N LYS A 30 0.37 -7.06 9.71
CA LYS A 30 -0.32 -8.33 9.91
C LYS A 30 -0.19 -9.25 8.71
N ALA A 31 -0.26 -8.69 7.51
CA ALA A 31 -0.09 -9.49 6.30
C ALA A 31 1.31 -10.10 6.26
N GLN A 32 2.30 -9.33 6.68
CA GLN A 32 3.67 -9.82 6.70
C GLN A 32 3.82 -11.02 7.62
N GLU A 33 3.07 -11.06 8.71
CA GLU A 33 3.10 -12.20 9.61
C GLU A 33 2.64 -13.49 8.95
N LEU A 34 1.86 -13.39 7.91
CA LEU A 34 1.34 -14.56 7.21
C LEU A 34 2.29 -15.04 6.11
N LEU A 35 3.35 -14.29 5.85
CA LEU A 35 4.24 -14.58 4.75
C LEU A 35 5.62 -14.97 5.25
N LYS A 36 6.32 -15.79 4.47
CA LYS A 36 7.67 -16.22 4.82
C LYS A 36 8.76 -15.48 4.05
N PHE A 37 8.36 -14.44 3.33
CA PHE A 37 9.32 -13.58 2.63
C PHE A 37 8.88 -12.14 2.87
N PRO A 38 9.82 -11.19 2.76
CA PRO A 38 9.48 -9.81 3.09
C PRO A 38 8.62 -9.16 2.02
N LEU A 39 7.66 -8.37 2.47
CA LEU A 39 6.94 -7.47 1.59
C LEU A 39 7.83 -6.26 1.35
N VAL A 40 8.03 -5.91 0.10
CA VAL A 40 8.87 -4.77 -0.25
C VAL A 40 7.97 -3.63 -0.70
N ILE A 41 7.96 -2.56 0.07
CA ILE A 41 7.12 -1.40 -0.24
C ILE A 41 7.79 -0.59 -1.33
N LYS A 42 7.17 -0.57 -2.48
CA LYS A 42 7.71 0.15 -3.62
C LYS A 42 7.29 1.61 -3.63
N LEU A 43 6.09 1.88 -3.15
CA LEU A 43 5.58 3.24 -3.11
C LEU A 43 4.52 3.32 -2.03
N GLY A 44 4.67 4.29 -1.13
CA GLY A 44 3.69 4.55 -0.10
C GLY A 44 3.05 5.90 -0.32
N TYR A 45 3.22 6.81 0.65
CA TYR A 45 2.71 8.17 0.53
C TYR A 45 3.47 8.94 -0.54
N ILE A 46 2.77 9.77 -1.29
CA ILE A 46 3.40 10.69 -2.23
C ILE A 46 2.81 12.08 -2.05
N CYS A 47 3.64 13.08 -2.26
CA CYS A 47 3.17 14.47 -2.19
C CYS A 47 2.59 14.86 -3.55
N GLU A 48 1.90 16.00 -3.57
CA GLU A 48 1.27 16.46 -4.81
C GLU A 48 2.26 16.69 -5.92
N SER A 49 3.41 17.26 -5.60
CA SER A 49 4.44 17.49 -6.62
C SER A 49 4.88 16.22 -7.28
N TYR A 50 5.09 15.19 -6.48
CA TYR A 50 5.52 13.91 -7.01
C TYR A 50 4.44 13.26 -7.85
N ALA A 51 3.21 13.37 -7.39
CA ALA A 51 2.08 12.82 -8.14
C ALA A 51 1.99 13.45 -9.52
N LYS A 52 2.17 14.76 -9.60
CA LYS A 52 2.12 15.46 -10.87
C LYS A 52 3.23 15.02 -11.81
N ARG A 53 4.40 14.73 -11.26
CA ARG A 53 5.51 14.27 -12.09
C ARG A 53 5.33 12.84 -12.56
N LEU A 54 4.69 12.01 -11.75
CA LEU A 54 4.47 10.62 -12.13
C LEU A 54 3.47 10.49 -13.25
N ASN A 55 2.44 11.34 -13.23
CA ASN A 55 1.41 11.21 -14.23
C ASN A 55 0.69 12.52 -14.43
N SER A 56 0.95 13.12 -15.55
CA SER A 56 0.31 14.37 -15.89
C SER A 56 -1.16 14.18 -16.25
N PHE A 57 -1.56 12.95 -16.57
CA PHE A 57 -2.97 12.68 -16.79
C PHE A 57 -3.53 12.22 -15.47
N ILE A 58 -4.56 12.80 -15.08
CA ILE A 58 -5.14 12.47 -13.81
C ILE A 58 -5.26 11.00 -13.65
N ASP A 59 -4.62 10.51 -12.67
CA ASP A 59 -4.70 9.10 -12.39
C ASP A 59 -5.35 8.92 -11.04
N LEU A 60 -6.56 8.47 -11.06
CA LEU A 60 -7.29 8.25 -9.84
C LEU A 60 -6.60 7.25 -8.92
N LYS A 61 -5.73 6.43 -9.49
CA LYS A 61 -4.99 5.47 -8.69
C LYS A 61 -4.00 6.13 -7.75
N LEU A 62 -3.60 7.37 -8.03
CA LEU A 62 -2.66 8.07 -7.16
C LEU A 62 -3.34 8.72 -5.98
N LYS A 63 -4.67 8.83 -6.02
CA LYS A 63 -5.38 9.49 -4.94
C LYS A 63 -5.13 8.82 -3.59
N GLY A 64 -5.18 7.51 -3.55
CA GLY A 64 -4.93 6.79 -2.31
C GLY A 64 -3.55 7.05 -1.74
N HIS A 65 -2.56 7.13 -2.62
CA HIS A 65 -1.19 7.44 -2.20
C HIS A 65 -1.09 8.84 -1.62
N LEU A 66 -1.78 9.79 -2.24
CA LEU A 66 -1.81 11.17 -1.75
C LEU A 66 -2.45 11.26 -0.38
N GLU A 67 -3.39 10.39 -0.10
CA GLU A 67 -4.10 10.39 1.17
C GLU A 67 -3.43 9.51 2.22
N GLY A 68 -2.33 8.86 1.86
CA GLY A 68 -1.63 7.99 2.79
C GLY A 68 -2.34 6.66 3.04
N LYS A 69 -3.21 6.26 2.14
CA LYS A 69 -4.04 5.07 2.32
C LYS A 69 -3.73 3.96 1.34
N ALA A 70 -2.74 4.14 0.49
CA ALA A 70 -2.40 3.15 -0.52
C ALA A 70 -0.91 2.89 -0.55
N CYS A 71 -0.55 1.70 -0.99
CA CYS A 71 0.84 1.41 -1.27
C CYS A 71 0.96 0.41 -2.40
N LYS A 72 2.14 0.37 -3.00
CA LYS A 72 2.49 -0.61 -4.00
C LYS A 72 3.54 -1.54 -3.43
N ILE A 73 3.31 -2.83 -3.60
CA ILE A 73 4.22 -3.87 -3.12
C ILE A 73 4.89 -4.48 -4.33
N ALA A 74 6.20 -4.58 -4.31
CA ALA A 74 6.94 -5.17 -5.42
C ALA A 74 6.58 -6.64 -5.58
N CYS A 75 6.36 -7.07 -6.81
CA CYS A 75 6.00 -8.45 -7.09
C CYS A 75 6.24 -8.74 -8.56
N ILE A 76 7.04 -9.75 -8.85
CA ILE A 76 7.39 -10.04 -10.23
C ILE A 76 7.05 -11.46 -10.67
N ASP A 77 6.62 -12.32 -9.77
CA ASP A 77 6.29 -13.69 -10.17
C ASP A 77 4.91 -14.08 -9.64
N ASN A 78 4.33 -15.09 -10.29
CA ASN A 78 2.96 -15.47 -9.99
C ASN A 78 2.79 -16.17 -8.66
N PHE A 79 3.79 -16.90 -8.22
CA PHE A 79 3.68 -17.60 -6.96
C PHE A 79 3.65 -16.62 -5.79
N SER A 80 4.59 -15.66 -5.78
CA SER A 80 4.58 -14.62 -4.76
C SER A 80 3.32 -13.79 -4.82
N ARG A 81 2.84 -13.52 -6.04
CA ARG A 81 1.64 -12.73 -6.22
C ARG A 81 0.43 -13.38 -5.54
N PHE A 82 0.30 -14.68 -5.76
CA PHE A 82 -0.80 -15.41 -5.14
C PHE A 82 -0.73 -15.31 -3.62
N LEU A 83 0.46 -15.51 -3.07
CA LEU A 83 0.62 -15.48 -1.62
C LEU A 83 0.38 -14.09 -1.04
N ILE A 84 0.89 -13.06 -1.72
CA ILE A 84 0.70 -11.69 -1.26
C ILE A 84 -0.78 -11.32 -1.28
N ILE A 85 -1.44 -11.60 -2.39
CA ILE A 85 -2.87 -11.28 -2.50
C ILE A 85 -3.67 -12.01 -1.44
N SER A 86 -3.35 -13.28 -1.22
CA SER A 86 -4.05 -14.06 -0.20
C SER A 86 -3.88 -13.45 1.18
N ALA A 87 -2.65 -13.02 1.51
CA ALA A 87 -2.39 -12.39 2.80
C ALA A 87 -3.13 -11.06 2.93
N LEU A 88 -3.15 -10.26 1.86
CA LEU A 88 -3.85 -8.98 1.89
C LEU A 88 -5.34 -9.17 2.09
N LEU A 89 -5.92 -10.15 1.44
CA LEU A 89 -7.34 -10.44 1.62
C LEU A 89 -7.63 -10.89 3.05
N GLU A 90 -6.74 -11.70 3.59
CA GLU A 90 -6.92 -12.22 4.93
C GLU A 90 -6.97 -11.11 5.97
N VAL A 91 -6.16 -10.07 5.79
CA VAL A 91 -6.12 -8.98 6.77
C VAL A 91 -7.10 -7.86 6.44
N GLY A 92 -7.96 -8.07 5.46
CA GLY A 92 -9.08 -7.16 5.25
C GLY A 92 -8.94 -6.10 4.19
N PHE A 93 -7.94 -6.19 3.32
CA PHE A 93 -7.88 -5.27 2.20
C PHE A 93 -8.97 -5.62 1.20
N GLU A 94 -9.71 -4.62 0.76
CA GLU A 94 -10.77 -4.83 -0.21
C GLU A 94 -10.49 -4.18 -1.55
N GLN A 95 -9.49 -3.30 -1.60
CA GLN A 95 -9.11 -2.67 -2.84
C GLN A 95 -7.71 -3.11 -3.19
N ILE A 96 -7.62 -4.01 -4.15
CA ILE A 96 -6.34 -4.59 -4.56
C ILE A 96 -6.26 -4.48 -6.07
N GLY A 97 -5.16 -3.87 -6.54
CA GLY A 97 -4.90 -3.78 -7.96
C GLY A 97 -3.71 -4.63 -8.32
N ILE A 98 -3.75 -5.24 -9.47
CA ILE A 98 -2.69 -6.14 -9.90
C ILE A 98 -2.02 -5.58 -11.12
N SER A 99 -0.71 -5.50 -11.08
CA SER A 99 0.09 -5.05 -12.19
C SER A 99 1.21 -6.06 -12.39
N GLU A 100 1.88 -5.93 -13.52
CA GLU A 100 2.94 -6.88 -13.87
C GLU A 100 4.05 -6.91 -12.83
N LYS A 101 4.40 -5.75 -12.29
CA LYS A 101 5.56 -5.65 -11.41
C LYS A 101 5.21 -5.32 -9.97
N PHE A 102 3.96 -5.09 -9.67
CA PHE A 102 3.58 -4.74 -8.30
C PHE A 102 2.12 -5.06 -8.03
N ILE A 103 1.80 -5.05 -6.77
CA ILE A 103 0.43 -5.19 -6.30
C ILE A 103 0.10 -3.91 -5.56
N HIS A 104 -1.00 -3.29 -5.92
CA HIS A 104 -1.50 -2.09 -5.26
C HIS A 104 -2.51 -2.51 -4.22
N CYS A 105 -2.41 -1.97 -3.03
CA CYS A 105 -3.44 -2.19 -2.02
C CYS A 105 -3.79 -0.87 -1.36
N GLU A 106 -5.03 -0.77 -0.92
CA GLU A 106 -5.54 0.49 -0.42
C GLU A 106 -6.59 0.24 0.63
N ILE A 107 -6.58 1.06 1.68
CA ILE A 107 -7.66 1.05 2.66
C ILE A 107 -8.63 2.16 2.28
N SER A 108 -9.87 1.99 2.67
CA SER A 108 -10.89 2.97 2.36
C SER A 108 -11.72 3.26 3.60
N ASN A 109 -11.89 4.52 3.89
CA ASN A 109 -12.73 4.91 5.03
C ASN A 109 -14.16 4.47 4.83
N GLU A 110 -14.58 4.35 3.60
CA GLU A 110 -15.94 3.93 3.31
C GLU A 110 -16.17 2.48 3.59
N ARG A 111 -15.08 1.74 3.67
CA ARG A 111 -15.15 0.31 3.94
C ARG A 111 -14.99 -0.02 5.40
N ILE A 112 -14.64 0.98 6.18
CA ILE A 112 -14.59 0.74 7.60
C ILE A 112 -16.01 0.49 8.03
N PRO A 113 -16.26 -0.65 8.65
CA PRO A 113 -17.63 -0.99 9.01
C PRO A 113 -18.24 0.11 9.79
N LYS A 114 -19.35 0.59 9.29
CA LYS A 114 -20.08 1.53 10.03
C LYS A 114 -21.18 0.73 10.59
N SER A 115 -21.63 0.32 10.91
CA SER A 115 -22.78 -0.30 11.39
C SER A 115 -23.53 -0.89 10.26
N PHE A 116 -23.16 -1.88 9.82
CA PHE A 116 -24.03 -2.60 8.93
C PHE A 116 -25.05 -3.37 9.70
#